data_ecc4cfa0666bba82b095b86df45a68d1
#
_entry.id   ecc4cfa0666bba82b095b86df45a68d1
#
_cell.length_a   1.000
_cell.length_b   1.000
_cell.length_c   1.000
_cell.angle_alpha   90.00
_cell.angle_beta   90.00
_cell.angle_gamma   90.00
#
_symmetry.space_group_name_H-M   'P 1'
#
loop_
_entity.id
_entity.type
_entity.pdbx_description
1 polymer ?
#
loop_
_entity_poly.entity_id
_entity_poly.type
_entity_poly.pdbx_seq_one_letter_code
_entity_poly.pdbx_strand_id
1 'polypeptide(L)'
;AFTGQYDGNTEVYTMPVAGGEPLRVTYTATNSRDDLGDRMGPNNIVMTWTPDGSRIVYRNRISDGFSGKLFTVEKEGGLSEVIPLPEGGFCSYSPDGKQLAYNRVMREFRTWKYYKGGMADDIWIYNPDKKTVENITDNPAQDIIPMWIGDEIFFLSDRDRTMNIFVYNTKTKQTDKVTDFTEYDVKFPSANGNMIVFENGGYIYKMDAGSKKPEKVNITLTSDNIYARSEIKDGAGYLTEASLSPDGERLVVTARGEVFNLPVEKGVTKNITRSPGAHDRDAQSVSYTHLTLPTSDLV
;
A
#
# COMPACT_ATOMS: atom_id res chain seq x y z
N ALA A 1 -1.53 -16.25 -7.63
CA ALA A 1 -0.33 -15.62 -8.17
C ALA A 1 0.10 -14.47 -7.25
N PHE A 2 1.35 -14.12 -7.27
CA PHE A 2 1.90 -13.02 -6.49
C PHE A 2 3.19 -12.49 -7.13
N THR A 3 3.56 -11.29 -6.75
CA THR A 3 4.84 -10.67 -7.13
C THR A 3 5.88 -11.06 -6.07
N GLY A 4 7.01 -11.61 -6.51
CA GLY A 4 8.08 -12.06 -5.62
C GLY A 4 9.46 -11.69 -6.13
N GLN A 5 10.45 -11.71 -5.22
CA GLN A 5 11.85 -11.40 -5.52
C GLN A 5 12.75 -12.48 -4.88
N TYR A 6 12.82 -13.65 -5.53
CA TYR A 6 13.62 -14.77 -5.03
C TYR A 6 15.04 -14.79 -5.63
N ASP A 7 15.18 -14.38 -6.89
CA ASP A 7 16.41 -14.48 -7.69
C ASP A 7 17.03 -13.10 -8.00
N GLY A 8 16.76 -12.09 -7.17
CA GLY A 8 17.24 -10.72 -7.35
C GLY A 8 16.36 -9.84 -8.24
N ASN A 9 15.54 -10.41 -9.12
CA ASN A 9 14.56 -9.68 -9.92
C ASN A 9 13.15 -9.84 -9.33
N THR A 10 12.32 -8.83 -9.50
CA THR A 10 10.90 -8.88 -9.13
C THR A 10 10.11 -9.49 -10.28
N GLU A 11 9.49 -10.65 -10.05
CA GLU A 11 8.82 -11.42 -11.07
C GLU A 11 7.45 -11.92 -10.60
N VAL A 12 6.64 -12.39 -11.53
CA VAL A 12 5.37 -13.06 -11.23
C VAL A 12 5.61 -14.52 -10.90
N TYR A 13 4.99 -14.97 -9.83
CA TYR A 13 5.03 -16.35 -9.37
C TYR A 13 3.62 -16.91 -9.16
N THR A 14 3.49 -18.20 -9.36
CA THR A 14 2.30 -18.97 -8.96
C THR A 14 2.67 -19.98 -7.88
N MET A 15 1.71 -20.33 -7.04
CA MET A 15 1.86 -21.35 -6.01
C MET A 15 0.48 -21.95 -5.69
N PRO A 16 0.38 -23.27 -5.44
CA PRO A 16 -0.84 -23.87 -4.94
C PRO A 16 -1.27 -23.25 -3.60
N VAL A 17 -2.57 -23.11 -3.34
CA VAL A 17 -3.10 -22.59 -2.07
C VAL A 17 -2.71 -23.47 -0.89
N ALA A 18 -2.55 -24.77 -1.12
CA ALA A 18 -2.09 -25.75 -0.13
C ALA A 18 -0.60 -25.62 0.26
N GLY A 19 0.13 -24.69 -0.39
CA GLY A 19 1.57 -24.52 -0.20
C GLY A 19 2.39 -25.32 -1.22
N GLY A 20 3.71 -25.18 -1.14
CA GLY A 20 4.68 -25.77 -2.07
C GLY A 20 5.70 -24.75 -2.54
N GLU A 21 6.53 -25.13 -3.49
CA GLU A 21 7.51 -24.23 -4.09
C GLU A 21 6.83 -23.27 -5.09
N PRO A 22 7.15 -21.95 -5.02
CA PRO A 22 6.68 -21.00 -6.01
C PRO A 22 7.24 -21.30 -7.41
N LEU A 23 6.38 -21.32 -8.40
CA LEU A 23 6.77 -21.40 -9.81
C LEU A 23 6.91 -19.99 -10.38
N ARG A 24 8.10 -19.63 -10.85
CA ARG A 24 8.33 -18.38 -11.59
C ARG A 24 7.72 -18.47 -12.98
N VAL A 25 6.89 -17.51 -13.35
CA VAL A 25 6.18 -17.50 -14.65
C VAL A 25 6.62 -16.38 -15.59
N THR A 26 7.34 -15.37 -15.09
CA THR A 26 7.94 -14.31 -15.91
C THR A 26 9.47 -14.27 -15.77
N TYR A 27 10.15 -13.86 -16.86
CA TYR A 27 11.61 -13.76 -16.93
C TYR A 27 11.96 -12.45 -17.64
N THR A 28 11.75 -11.33 -16.94
CA THR A 28 12.01 -10.01 -17.50
C THR A 28 13.40 -9.54 -17.13
N ALA A 29 14.12 -8.94 -18.09
CA ALA A 29 15.35 -8.24 -17.78
C ALA A 29 15.01 -6.94 -17.05
N THR A 30 15.47 -6.78 -15.82
CA THR A 30 15.23 -5.56 -15.04
C THR A 30 16.49 -4.72 -14.93
N ASN A 31 16.32 -3.41 -15.02
CA ASN A 31 17.39 -2.48 -14.72
C ASN A 31 17.31 -2.12 -13.24
N SER A 32 18.28 -2.42 -12.45
CA SER A 32 18.65 -2.02 -11.08
C SER A 32 17.67 -1.21 -10.17
N ARG A 33 16.47 -0.85 -10.62
CA ARG A 33 15.43 -0.11 -9.88
C ARG A 33 14.14 -0.91 -9.73
N ASP A 34 14.28 -2.18 -9.51
CA ASP A 34 13.14 -3.10 -9.49
C ASP A 34 13.02 -3.81 -8.15
N ASP A 35 13.31 -3.12 -7.08
CA ASP A 35 13.08 -3.68 -5.76
C ASP A 35 11.66 -3.38 -5.26
N LEU A 36 11.17 -4.19 -4.34
CA LEU A 36 9.85 -4.05 -3.72
C LEU A 36 9.72 -2.74 -2.92
N GLY A 37 10.84 -2.12 -2.56
CA GLY A 37 10.91 -0.86 -1.84
C GLY A 37 10.90 0.38 -2.74
N ASP A 38 10.91 0.23 -4.07
CA ASP A 38 10.86 1.38 -4.96
C ASP A 38 9.53 2.13 -4.79
N ARG A 39 9.64 3.43 -4.50
CA ARG A 39 8.48 4.33 -4.38
C ARG A 39 7.60 4.42 -5.64
N MET A 40 8.07 3.95 -6.78
CA MET A 40 7.29 3.81 -8.01
C MET A 40 6.52 2.48 -8.06
N GLY A 41 6.70 1.64 -7.06
CA GLY A 41 6.27 0.26 -7.04
C GLY A 41 7.17 -0.65 -7.89
N PRO A 42 7.22 -1.93 -7.60
CA PRO A 42 8.01 -2.89 -8.35
C PRO A 42 7.49 -3.07 -9.77
N ASN A 43 8.31 -3.65 -10.64
CA ASN A 43 7.84 -4.21 -11.91
C ASN A 43 7.10 -5.54 -11.67
N ASN A 44 6.44 -6.05 -12.71
CA ASN A 44 5.75 -7.34 -12.66
C ASN A 44 4.76 -7.48 -11.51
N ILE A 45 4.01 -6.40 -11.22
CA ILE A 45 2.97 -6.42 -10.20
C ILE A 45 1.77 -7.19 -10.72
N VAL A 46 1.40 -8.26 -10.02
CA VAL A 46 0.17 -9.01 -10.29
C VAL A 46 -1.03 -8.12 -10.06
N MET A 47 -1.90 -8.02 -11.06
CA MET A 47 -3.13 -7.22 -11.04
C MET A 47 -4.37 -8.09 -10.84
N THR A 48 -4.56 -9.10 -11.69
CA THR A 48 -5.71 -9.99 -11.63
C THR A 48 -5.44 -11.28 -12.43
N TRP A 49 -6.41 -12.16 -12.45
CA TRP A 49 -6.46 -13.33 -13.34
C TRP A 49 -7.42 -13.06 -14.49
N THR A 50 -7.22 -13.72 -15.62
CA THR A 50 -8.25 -13.80 -16.65
C THR A 50 -9.48 -14.57 -16.12
N PRO A 51 -10.68 -14.30 -16.61
CA PRO A 51 -11.91 -14.91 -16.10
C PRO A 51 -11.94 -16.44 -16.17
N ASP A 52 -11.24 -17.02 -17.13
CA ASP A 52 -11.07 -18.48 -17.28
C ASP A 52 -9.98 -19.08 -16.38
N GLY A 53 -9.23 -18.23 -15.64
CA GLY A 53 -8.15 -18.65 -14.75
C GLY A 53 -6.93 -19.24 -15.46
N SER A 54 -6.81 -19.06 -16.78
CA SER A 54 -5.69 -19.60 -17.56
C SER A 54 -4.46 -18.69 -17.54
N ARG A 55 -4.67 -17.38 -17.44
CA ARG A 55 -3.60 -16.37 -17.52
C ARG A 55 -3.63 -15.41 -16.33
N ILE A 56 -2.49 -14.82 -16.06
CA ILE A 56 -2.28 -13.79 -15.04
C ILE A 56 -2.08 -12.47 -15.76
N VAL A 57 -2.81 -11.44 -15.33
CA VAL A 57 -2.59 -10.05 -15.76
C VAL A 57 -1.61 -9.41 -14.80
N TYR A 58 -0.55 -8.82 -15.33
CA TYR A 58 0.44 -8.10 -14.54
C TYR A 58 0.87 -6.79 -15.23
N ARG A 59 1.38 -5.88 -14.46
CA ARG A 59 1.91 -4.60 -14.95
C ARG A 59 3.43 -4.64 -15.02
N ASN A 60 3.98 -4.14 -16.12
CA ASN A 60 5.41 -3.96 -16.31
C ASN A 60 5.72 -2.59 -16.91
N ARG A 61 6.82 -1.97 -16.49
CA ARG A 61 7.27 -0.63 -16.91
C ARG A 61 8.43 -0.65 -17.90
N ILE A 62 8.99 -1.81 -18.23
CA ILE A 62 10.22 -1.91 -19.02
C ILE A 62 10.10 -1.25 -20.39
N SER A 63 8.93 -1.31 -21.01
CA SER A 63 8.74 -0.79 -22.36
C SER A 63 8.72 0.73 -22.49
N ASP A 64 8.39 1.47 -21.40
CA ASP A 64 8.13 2.91 -21.45
C ASP A 64 8.86 3.74 -20.36
N GLY A 65 9.61 3.11 -19.48
CA GLY A 65 10.37 3.76 -18.42
C GLY A 65 9.56 4.36 -17.27
N PHE A 66 8.39 4.94 -17.52
CA PHE A 66 7.53 5.59 -16.51
C PHE A 66 6.10 5.07 -16.47
N SER A 67 5.54 4.73 -17.62
CA SER A 67 4.16 4.24 -17.73
C SER A 67 4.14 2.72 -17.60
N GLY A 68 3.22 2.20 -16.79
CA GLY A 68 3.00 0.77 -16.71
C GLY A 68 2.09 0.28 -17.82
N LYS A 69 2.47 -0.79 -18.52
CA LYS A 69 1.59 -1.52 -19.44
C LYS A 69 1.11 -2.81 -18.81
N LEU A 70 -0.08 -3.22 -19.20
CA LEU A 70 -0.65 -4.50 -18.79
C LEU A 70 -0.25 -5.59 -19.77
N PHE A 71 0.19 -6.70 -19.21
CA PHE A 71 0.55 -7.92 -19.93
C PHE A 71 -0.24 -9.10 -19.38
N THR A 72 -0.38 -10.12 -20.18
CA THR A 72 -0.87 -11.44 -19.75
C THR A 72 0.22 -12.49 -19.94
N VAL A 73 0.30 -13.44 -19.04
CA VAL A 73 1.17 -14.62 -19.11
C VAL A 73 0.38 -15.86 -18.69
N GLU A 74 0.65 -17.00 -19.30
CA GLU A 74 0.08 -18.28 -18.87
C GLU A 74 0.48 -18.59 -17.43
N LYS A 75 -0.40 -19.22 -16.67
CA LYS A 75 -0.14 -19.53 -15.24
C LYS A 75 1.02 -20.51 -15.02
N GLU A 76 1.39 -21.27 -16.04
CA GLU A 76 2.56 -22.14 -16.06
C GLU A 76 3.82 -21.47 -16.63
N GLY A 77 3.73 -20.21 -17.06
CA GLY A 77 4.81 -19.46 -17.70
C GLY A 77 4.74 -19.49 -19.22
N GLY A 78 5.66 -18.80 -19.87
CA GLY A 78 5.72 -18.67 -21.33
C GLY A 78 5.90 -17.22 -21.76
N LEU A 79 5.63 -16.94 -23.03
CA LEU A 79 5.73 -15.59 -23.57
C LEU A 79 4.54 -14.75 -23.13
N SER A 80 4.86 -13.54 -22.67
CA SER A 80 3.85 -12.57 -22.28
C SER A 80 3.27 -11.85 -23.50
N GLU A 81 1.98 -11.54 -23.44
CA GLU A 81 1.26 -10.77 -24.46
C GLU A 81 0.82 -9.44 -23.85
N VAL A 82 0.97 -8.35 -24.61
CA VAL A 82 0.53 -7.02 -24.19
C VAL A 82 -0.98 -6.86 -24.35
N ILE A 83 -1.64 -6.34 -23.33
CA ILE A 83 -3.02 -5.83 -23.48
C ILE A 83 -2.90 -4.49 -24.24
N PRO A 84 -3.66 -4.28 -25.34
CA PRO A 84 -3.49 -3.13 -26.24
C PRO A 84 -4.06 -1.84 -25.62
N LEU A 85 -3.59 -1.49 -24.43
CA LEU A 85 -3.83 -0.21 -23.73
C LEU A 85 -2.52 0.56 -23.65
N PRO A 86 -2.55 1.90 -23.79
CA PRO A 86 -1.35 2.71 -23.70
C PRO A 86 -0.70 2.64 -22.32
N GLU A 87 -1.53 2.60 -21.28
CA GLU A 87 -1.16 2.55 -19.86
C GLU A 87 -2.17 1.71 -19.09
N GLY A 88 -1.78 1.15 -17.96
CA GLY A 88 -2.69 0.42 -17.08
C GLY A 88 -2.10 0.12 -15.72
N GLY A 89 -2.96 0.21 -14.71
CA GLY A 89 -2.69 -0.15 -13.33
C GLY A 89 -3.57 -1.31 -12.87
N PHE A 90 -4.06 -1.25 -11.64
CA PHE A 90 -4.99 -2.25 -11.13
C PHE A 90 -6.22 -2.37 -12.02
N CYS A 91 -6.68 -3.59 -12.20
CA CYS A 91 -7.76 -3.89 -13.12
C CYS A 91 -8.60 -5.08 -12.66
N SER A 92 -9.81 -5.16 -13.19
CA SER A 92 -10.75 -6.25 -12.96
C SER A 92 -11.60 -6.49 -14.19
N TYR A 93 -11.76 -7.74 -14.59
CA TYR A 93 -12.64 -8.10 -15.70
C TYR A 93 -14.12 -8.00 -15.29
N SER A 94 -14.96 -7.70 -16.29
CA SER A 94 -16.40 -7.86 -16.15
C SER A 94 -16.74 -9.34 -15.92
N PRO A 95 -17.88 -9.67 -15.29
CA PRO A 95 -18.28 -11.06 -15.02
C PRO A 95 -18.38 -11.95 -16.26
N ASP A 96 -18.68 -11.36 -17.43
CA ASP A 96 -18.71 -12.05 -18.72
C ASP A 96 -17.36 -12.08 -19.43
N GLY A 97 -16.31 -11.51 -18.83
CA GLY A 97 -14.95 -11.47 -19.35
C GLY A 97 -14.71 -10.57 -20.56
N LYS A 98 -15.73 -9.81 -21.02
CA LYS A 98 -15.64 -9.04 -22.26
C LYS A 98 -15.13 -7.62 -22.10
N GLN A 99 -15.07 -7.11 -20.88
CA GLN A 99 -14.62 -5.76 -20.57
C GLN A 99 -13.62 -5.79 -19.43
N LEU A 100 -12.77 -4.76 -19.36
CA LEU A 100 -11.79 -4.59 -18.32
C LEU A 100 -11.95 -3.20 -17.68
N ALA A 101 -12.30 -3.17 -16.40
CA ALA A 101 -12.20 -1.95 -15.60
C ALA A 101 -10.74 -1.78 -15.14
N TYR A 102 -10.18 -0.58 -15.26
CA TYR A 102 -8.79 -0.33 -14.90
C TYR A 102 -8.56 1.12 -14.52
N ASN A 103 -7.48 1.38 -13.77
CA ASN A 103 -6.93 2.73 -13.61
C ASN A 103 -5.65 2.89 -14.44
N ARG A 104 -5.40 4.11 -14.95
CA ARG A 104 -4.29 4.35 -15.89
C ARG A 104 -2.98 4.66 -15.21
N VAL A 105 -3.04 5.48 -14.17
CA VAL A 105 -1.83 6.03 -13.55
C VAL A 105 -1.31 5.08 -12.48
N MET A 106 -0.02 4.76 -12.53
CA MET A 106 0.65 3.90 -11.58
C MET A 106 1.03 4.64 -10.29
N ARG A 107 0.05 5.17 -9.59
CA ARG A 107 0.25 5.98 -8.38
C ARG A 107 -0.31 5.39 -7.11
N GLU A 108 -0.90 4.22 -7.18
CA GLU A 108 -1.54 3.51 -6.08
C GLU A 108 -0.61 3.18 -4.90
N PHE A 109 0.71 3.15 -5.14
CA PHE A 109 1.73 2.99 -4.10
C PHE A 109 2.29 4.32 -3.56
N ARG A 110 1.75 5.45 -4.02
CA ARG A 110 2.17 6.78 -3.56
C ARG A 110 1.47 7.17 -2.28
N THR A 111 2.18 7.90 -1.43
CA THR A 111 1.68 8.46 -0.18
C THR A 111 1.00 9.82 -0.35
N TRP A 112 0.68 10.21 -1.57
CA TRP A 112 -0.01 11.49 -1.83
C TRP A 112 -1.45 11.43 -1.35
N LYS A 113 -1.82 12.41 -0.53
CA LYS A 113 -3.22 12.63 -0.13
C LYS A 113 -3.72 13.94 -0.73
N TYR A 114 -5.00 13.97 -1.06
CA TYR A 114 -5.71 15.16 -1.54
C TYR A 114 -5.12 15.79 -2.82
N TYR A 115 -4.34 15.04 -3.56
CA TYR A 115 -3.82 15.52 -4.83
C TYR A 115 -4.94 15.61 -5.88
N LYS A 116 -5.11 16.82 -6.44
CA LYS A 116 -6.14 17.14 -7.46
C LYS A 116 -5.49 17.70 -8.71
N GLY A 117 -4.78 16.88 -9.43
CA GLY A 117 -4.09 17.30 -10.66
C GLY A 117 -4.17 16.19 -11.71
N GLY A 118 -3.52 16.38 -12.84
CA GLY A 118 -3.56 15.45 -13.98
C GLY A 118 -3.03 14.03 -13.70
N MET A 119 -2.48 13.79 -12.51
CA MET A 119 -2.04 12.48 -12.04
C MET A 119 -3.00 11.86 -11.02
N ALA A 120 -4.12 12.53 -10.67
CA ALA A 120 -5.24 11.88 -10.02
C ALA A 120 -5.85 10.89 -11.01
N ASP A 121 -6.10 9.67 -10.55
CA ASP A 121 -6.57 8.62 -11.45
C ASP A 121 -8.09 8.47 -11.41
N ASP A 122 -8.64 7.99 -12.50
CA ASP A 122 -10.03 7.63 -12.68
C ASP A 122 -10.14 6.14 -13.01
N ILE A 123 -11.33 5.59 -12.83
CA ILE A 123 -11.67 4.26 -13.32
C ILE A 123 -12.17 4.33 -14.76
N TRP A 124 -11.56 3.53 -15.59
CA TRP A 124 -11.86 3.41 -17.01
C TRP A 124 -12.37 2.01 -17.34
N ILE A 125 -13.28 1.89 -18.30
CA ILE A 125 -13.70 0.61 -18.85
C ILE A 125 -13.17 0.47 -20.27
N TYR A 126 -12.38 -0.55 -20.54
CA TYR A 126 -11.91 -0.94 -21.85
C TYR A 126 -12.79 -2.07 -22.43
N ASN A 127 -13.25 -1.90 -23.65
CA ASN A 127 -13.94 -2.91 -24.43
C ASN A 127 -13.07 -3.31 -25.61
N PRO A 128 -12.45 -4.50 -25.62
CA PRO A 128 -11.54 -4.94 -26.68
C PRO A 128 -12.24 -5.16 -28.03
N ASP A 129 -13.49 -5.64 -28.03
CA ASP A 129 -14.25 -5.90 -29.26
C ASP A 129 -14.58 -4.59 -29.99
N LYS A 130 -15.02 -3.59 -29.25
CA LYS A 130 -15.37 -2.27 -29.79
C LYS A 130 -14.16 -1.34 -29.92
N LYS A 131 -13.02 -1.69 -29.33
CA LYS A 131 -11.82 -0.86 -29.21
C LYS A 131 -12.13 0.53 -28.63
N THR A 132 -12.96 0.56 -27.58
CA THR A 132 -13.38 1.80 -26.92
C THR A 132 -12.92 1.82 -25.48
N VAL A 133 -12.70 3.03 -24.97
CA VAL A 133 -12.38 3.31 -23.57
C VAL A 133 -13.37 4.35 -23.05
N GLU A 134 -13.98 4.09 -21.89
CA GLU A 134 -14.95 5.00 -21.24
C GLU A 134 -14.45 5.34 -19.83
N ASN A 135 -14.35 6.65 -19.50
CA ASN A 135 -14.14 7.10 -18.14
C ASN A 135 -15.47 7.06 -17.37
N ILE A 136 -15.52 6.37 -16.23
CA ILE A 136 -16.75 6.20 -15.46
C ILE A 136 -16.78 6.98 -14.14
N THR A 137 -15.68 7.60 -13.75
CA THR A 137 -15.61 8.35 -12.49
C THR A 137 -15.35 9.84 -12.65
N ASP A 138 -14.73 10.31 -13.67
CA ASP A 138 -14.49 11.72 -14.12
C ASP A 138 -14.71 12.77 -13.01
N ASN A 139 -13.83 12.78 -11.99
CA ASN A 139 -13.88 13.73 -10.89
C ASN A 139 -12.46 14.08 -10.39
N PRO A 140 -12.28 15.18 -9.60
CA PRO A 140 -10.95 15.60 -9.17
C PRO A 140 -10.34 14.74 -8.05
N ALA A 141 -11.03 13.73 -7.53
CA ALA A 141 -10.50 12.81 -6.54
C ALA A 141 -9.68 11.71 -7.20
N GLN A 142 -8.95 10.95 -6.39
CA GLN A 142 -8.24 9.78 -6.86
C GLN A 142 -9.14 8.56 -6.74
N ASP A 143 -9.48 7.95 -7.87
CA ASP A 143 -10.28 6.73 -7.96
C ASP A 143 -9.40 5.59 -8.51
N ILE A 144 -9.18 4.54 -7.69
CA ILE A 144 -8.22 3.48 -7.97
C ILE A 144 -8.72 2.09 -7.58
N ILE A 145 -8.06 1.07 -8.08
CA ILE A 145 -8.24 -0.35 -7.73
C ILE A 145 -9.68 -0.81 -7.94
N PRO A 146 -10.13 -0.90 -9.20
CA PRO A 146 -11.47 -1.38 -9.50
C PRO A 146 -11.63 -2.88 -9.24
N MET A 147 -12.81 -3.25 -8.73
CA MET A 147 -13.24 -4.63 -8.50
C MET A 147 -14.63 -4.80 -9.08
N TRP A 148 -14.74 -5.51 -10.19
CA TRP A 148 -16.02 -5.68 -10.90
C TRP A 148 -16.77 -6.90 -10.39
N ILE A 149 -17.94 -6.71 -9.77
CA ILE A 149 -18.78 -7.76 -9.20
C ILE A 149 -20.21 -7.58 -9.69
N GLY A 150 -20.71 -8.49 -10.49
CA GLY A 150 -22.04 -8.39 -11.09
C GLY A 150 -22.22 -7.11 -11.93
N ASP A 151 -23.21 -6.31 -11.61
CA ASP A 151 -23.46 -5.02 -12.27
C ASP A 151 -22.75 -3.84 -11.59
N GLU A 152 -21.91 -4.09 -10.61
CA GLU A 152 -21.28 -3.06 -9.78
C GLU A 152 -19.75 -3.12 -9.89
N ILE A 153 -19.13 -1.94 -9.98
CA ILE A 153 -17.68 -1.78 -9.92
C ILE A 153 -17.35 -1.08 -8.60
N PHE A 154 -16.76 -1.82 -7.67
CA PHE A 154 -16.23 -1.27 -6.43
C PHE A 154 -14.85 -0.70 -6.69
N PHE A 155 -14.49 0.39 -6.03
CA PHE A 155 -13.19 1.03 -6.16
C PHE A 155 -12.85 1.87 -4.94
N LEU A 156 -11.60 2.25 -4.78
CA LEU A 156 -11.18 3.20 -3.74
C LEU A 156 -11.28 4.63 -4.24
N SER A 157 -11.77 5.53 -3.38
CA SER A 157 -11.82 6.97 -3.65
C SER A 157 -11.52 7.81 -2.41
N ASP A 158 -10.75 8.89 -2.58
CA ASP A 158 -10.46 9.90 -1.53
C ASP A 158 -11.37 11.13 -1.62
N ARG A 159 -12.51 11.05 -2.35
CA ARG A 159 -13.44 12.18 -2.55
C ARG A 159 -13.99 12.76 -1.24
N ASP A 160 -14.04 11.98 -0.18
CA ASP A 160 -14.44 12.38 1.17
C ASP A 160 -13.23 12.55 2.12
N ARG A 161 -12.04 12.80 1.58
CA ARG A 161 -10.75 13.00 2.28
C ARG A 161 -10.09 11.73 2.78
N THR A 162 -10.81 10.76 3.33
CA THR A 162 -10.27 9.45 3.70
C THR A 162 -10.58 8.48 2.58
N MET A 163 -9.59 7.70 2.17
CA MET A 163 -9.77 6.68 1.13
C MET A 163 -10.77 5.63 1.62
N ASN A 164 -11.90 5.54 0.95
CA ASN A 164 -12.97 4.61 1.26
C ASN A 164 -13.36 3.80 0.02
N ILE A 165 -14.13 2.73 0.20
CA ILE A 165 -14.71 1.97 -0.90
C ILE A 165 -15.97 2.70 -1.37
N PHE A 166 -16.04 2.93 -2.68
CA PHE A 166 -17.19 3.41 -3.43
C PHE A 166 -17.63 2.35 -4.41
N VAL A 167 -18.84 2.48 -4.92
CA VAL A 167 -19.41 1.56 -5.91
C VAL A 167 -20.07 2.34 -7.03
N TYR A 168 -19.73 2.00 -8.27
CA TYR A 168 -20.39 2.48 -9.47
C TYR A 168 -21.29 1.39 -10.04
N ASN A 169 -22.58 1.70 -10.25
CA ASN A 169 -23.52 0.78 -10.88
C ASN A 169 -23.52 0.97 -12.40
N THR A 170 -23.15 -0.06 -13.14
CA THR A 170 -22.99 0.00 -14.60
C THR A 170 -24.29 0.23 -15.35
N LYS A 171 -25.46 -0.08 -14.74
CA LYS A 171 -26.79 0.12 -15.34
C LYS A 171 -27.35 1.50 -15.05
N THR A 172 -27.30 1.95 -13.79
CA THR A 172 -27.86 3.25 -13.39
C THR A 172 -26.90 4.40 -13.60
N LYS A 173 -25.60 4.11 -13.79
CA LYS A 173 -24.51 5.08 -13.91
C LYS A 173 -24.32 5.95 -12.64
N GLN A 174 -24.76 5.48 -11.50
CA GLN A 174 -24.65 6.17 -10.21
C GLN A 174 -23.47 5.63 -9.41
N THR A 175 -22.87 6.51 -8.62
CA THR A 175 -21.78 6.19 -7.71
C THR A 175 -22.23 6.47 -6.28
N ASP A 176 -22.10 5.47 -5.41
CA ASP A 176 -22.44 5.54 -4.00
C ASP A 176 -21.23 5.20 -3.11
N LYS A 177 -21.20 5.79 -1.91
CA LYS A 177 -20.22 5.45 -0.88
C LYS A 177 -20.62 4.14 -0.19
N VAL A 178 -19.65 3.24 0.03
CA VAL A 178 -19.89 1.92 0.65
C VAL A 178 -19.34 1.86 2.07
N THR A 179 -18.12 2.35 2.30
CA THR A 179 -17.52 2.36 3.64
C THR A 179 -17.36 3.79 4.14
N ASP A 180 -17.29 3.96 5.47
CA ASP A 180 -17.20 5.28 6.10
C ASP A 180 -16.12 5.32 7.20
N PHE A 181 -14.90 4.91 6.84
CA PHE A 181 -13.75 5.05 7.70
C PHE A 181 -13.26 6.50 7.70
N THR A 182 -12.94 7.03 8.87
CA THR A 182 -12.56 8.44 9.06
C THR A 182 -11.12 8.63 9.55
N GLU A 183 -10.54 7.61 10.18
CA GLU A 183 -9.21 7.70 10.81
C GLU A 183 -8.10 7.22 9.86
N TYR A 184 -8.29 6.06 9.24
CA TYR A 184 -7.30 5.44 8.33
C TYR A 184 -7.89 5.19 6.95
N ASP A 185 -7.04 5.29 5.94
CA ASP A 185 -7.38 4.95 4.56
C ASP A 185 -7.62 3.44 4.40
N VAL A 186 -8.60 3.08 3.60
CA VAL A 186 -8.72 1.72 3.06
C VAL A 186 -7.60 1.49 2.05
N LYS A 187 -6.91 0.36 2.13
CA LYS A 187 -5.78 0.01 1.27
C LYS A 187 -5.92 -1.39 0.70
N PHE A 188 -5.33 -1.57 -0.49
CA PHE A 188 -5.14 -2.85 -1.16
C PHE A 188 -6.37 -3.77 -1.16
N PRO A 189 -7.55 -3.29 -1.58
CA PRO A 189 -8.70 -4.17 -1.70
C PRO A 189 -8.48 -5.20 -2.80
N SER A 190 -9.04 -6.38 -2.58
CA SER A 190 -9.06 -7.47 -3.56
C SER A 190 -10.39 -8.18 -3.48
N ALA A 191 -10.92 -8.62 -4.62
CA ALA A 191 -12.22 -9.29 -4.68
C ALA A 191 -12.11 -10.67 -5.31
N ASN A 192 -12.93 -11.59 -4.80
CA ASN A 192 -13.17 -12.89 -5.40
C ASN A 192 -14.64 -13.29 -5.19
N GLY A 193 -15.36 -13.57 -6.27
CA GLY A 193 -16.81 -13.75 -6.22
C GLY A 193 -17.47 -12.49 -5.64
N ASN A 194 -18.28 -12.64 -4.61
CA ASN A 194 -18.94 -11.54 -3.91
C ASN A 194 -18.15 -11.02 -2.69
N MET A 195 -16.98 -11.59 -2.40
CA MET A 195 -16.21 -11.19 -1.22
C MET A 195 -15.12 -10.19 -1.59
N ILE A 196 -15.07 -9.08 -0.87
CA ILE A 196 -14.02 -8.08 -0.91
C ILE A 196 -13.21 -8.17 0.40
N VAL A 197 -11.89 -8.19 0.29
CA VAL A 197 -10.97 -8.15 1.43
C VAL A 197 -10.09 -6.91 1.29
N PHE A 198 -9.83 -6.20 2.38
CA PHE A 198 -9.03 -4.98 2.37
C PHE A 198 -8.35 -4.72 3.72
N GLU A 199 -7.39 -3.82 3.72
CA GLU A 199 -6.71 -3.31 4.92
C GLU A 199 -7.30 -1.97 5.35
N ASN A 200 -7.45 -1.77 6.67
CA ASN A 200 -7.70 -0.46 7.28
C ASN A 200 -7.10 -0.41 8.69
N GLY A 201 -6.29 0.60 8.98
CA GLY A 201 -5.68 0.82 10.28
C GLY A 201 -4.81 -0.34 10.79
N GLY A 202 -4.14 -1.08 9.90
CA GLY A 202 -3.33 -2.24 10.24
C GLY A 202 -4.12 -3.52 10.51
N TYR A 203 -5.41 -3.54 10.19
CA TYR A 203 -6.28 -4.70 10.32
C TYR A 203 -6.83 -5.14 8.98
N ILE A 204 -7.08 -6.45 8.84
CA ILE A 204 -7.74 -7.03 7.68
C ILE A 204 -9.26 -7.01 7.91
N TYR A 205 -9.98 -6.54 6.90
CA TYR A 205 -11.44 -6.56 6.83
C TYR A 205 -11.90 -7.41 5.67
N LYS A 206 -13.07 -8.02 5.82
CA LYS A 206 -13.82 -8.66 4.74
C LYS A 206 -15.19 -8.01 4.62
N MET A 207 -15.75 -8.01 3.42
CA MET A 207 -17.05 -7.44 3.12
C MET A 207 -17.71 -8.23 2.00
N ASP A 208 -18.93 -8.65 2.19
CA ASP A 208 -19.76 -9.18 1.10
C ASP A 208 -20.34 -8.03 0.28
N ALA A 209 -20.20 -8.08 -1.04
CA ALA A 209 -20.60 -7.02 -1.96
C ALA A 209 -22.12 -6.74 -1.93
N GLY A 210 -22.97 -7.74 -1.62
CA GLY A 210 -24.41 -7.55 -1.52
C GLY A 210 -24.82 -6.86 -0.22
N SER A 211 -24.24 -7.26 0.91
CA SER A 211 -24.54 -6.66 2.21
C SER A 211 -23.84 -5.31 2.43
N LYS A 212 -22.71 -5.09 1.79
CA LYS A 212 -21.87 -3.87 1.88
C LYS A 212 -21.48 -3.52 3.33
N LYS A 213 -21.37 -4.53 4.20
CA LYS A 213 -21.01 -4.35 5.61
C LYS A 213 -19.59 -4.89 5.87
N PRO A 214 -18.63 -4.03 6.22
CA PRO A 214 -17.28 -4.46 6.55
C PRO A 214 -17.24 -5.15 7.92
N GLU A 215 -16.52 -6.27 8.00
CA GLU A 215 -16.26 -7.02 9.22
C GLU A 215 -14.75 -7.19 9.40
N LYS A 216 -14.25 -6.86 10.59
CA LYS A 216 -12.83 -7.09 10.94
C LYS A 216 -12.57 -8.58 11.05
N VAL A 217 -11.49 -9.04 10.40
CA VAL A 217 -11.04 -10.44 10.49
C VAL A 217 -10.22 -10.62 11.77
N ASN A 218 -10.64 -11.52 12.65
CA ASN A 218 -9.88 -11.87 13.83
C ASN A 218 -8.77 -12.86 13.46
N ILE A 219 -7.52 -12.40 13.57
CA ILE A 219 -6.33 -13.21 13.33
C ILE A 219 -5.62 -13.42 14.66
N THR A 220 -5.41 -14.68 15.03
CA THR A 220 -4.63 -15.03 16.20
C THR A 220 -3.32 -15.66 15.74
N LEU A 221 -2.21 -15.09 16.17
CA LEU A 221 -0.88 -15.61 15.93
C LEU A 221 -0.32 -16.16 17.25
N THR A 222 0.06 -17.43 17.23
CA THR A 222 0.83 -18.02 18.32
C THR A 222 2.30 -17.92 17.96
N SER A 223 3.01 -16.99 18.59
CA SER A 223 4.42 -16.73 18.33
C SER A 223 5.14 -16.39 19.63
N ASP A 224 6.37 -16.81 19.75
CA ASP A 224 7.26 -16.41 20.85
C ASP A 224 7.67 -14.93 20.81
N ASN A 225 7.31 -14.20 19.74
CA ASN A 225 7.61 -12.79 19.53
C ASN A 225 9.08 -12.42 19.82
N ILE A 226 10.02 -13.26 19.37
CA ILE A 226 11.45 -13.14 19.68
C ILE A 226 11.96 -11.73 19.36
N TYR A 227 11.52 -11.17 18.21
CA TYR A 227 11.93 -9.84 17.75
C TYR A 227 11.24 -8.68 18.48
N ALA A 228 10.17 -8.95 19.24
CA ALA A 228 9.46 -7.95 20.05
C ALA A 228 9.91 -7.96 21.52
N ARG A 229 10.81 -8.87 21.89
CA ARG A 229 11.35 -8.92 23.25
C ARG A 229 12.24 -7.72 23.52
N SER A 230 12.14 -7.18 24.72
CA SER A 230 13.03 -6.11 25.16
C SER A 230 14.48 -6.58 25.17
N GLU A 231 15.37 -5.84 24.56
CA GLU A 231 16.80 -6.09 24.59
C GLU A 231 17.55 -4.81 24.95
N ILE A 232 18.70 -4.98 25.60
CA ILE A 232 19.61 -3.88 25.91
C ILE A 232 20.53 -3.70 24.72
N LYS A 233 20.53 -2.50 24.14
CA LYS A 233 21.41 -2.13 23.02
C LYS A 233 22.32 -0.97 23.41
N ASP A 234 23.49 -0.92 22.79
CA ASP A 234 24.32 0.28 22.85
C ASP A 234 23.60 1.43 22.15
N GLY A 235 23.32 2.50 22.90
CA GLY A 235 22.62 3.69 22.42
C GLY A 235 23.49 4.63 21.57
N ALA A 236 24.79 4.51 21.63
CA ALA A 236 25.70 5.46 20.99
C ALA A 236 25.49 5.60 19.46
N GLY A 237 25.22 4.49 18.78
CA GLY A 237 24.93 4.49 17.34
C GLY A 237 23.55 5.06 16.95
N TYR A 238 22.69 5.37 17.91
CA TYR A 238 21.34 5.87 17.68
C TYR A 238 21.11 7.30 18.16
N LEU A 239 22.18 7.96 18.62
CA LEU A 239 22.10 9.37 19.05
C LEU A 239 21.86 10.27 17.84
N THR A 240 20.82 11.06 17.89
CA THR A 240 20.47 11.99 16.80
C THR A 240 20.73 13.44 17.21
N GLU A 241 20.54 13.77 18.48
CA GLU A 241 20.61 15.13 19.01
C GLU A 241 21.14 15.15 20.43
N ALA A 242 21.80 16.24 20.79
CA ALA A 242 22.27 16.48 22.14
C ALA A 242 22.17 17.97 22.50
N SER A 243 21.72 18.27 23.72
CA SER A 243 21.66 19.62 24.28
C SER A 243 22.20 19.63 25.70
N LEU A 244 23.20 20.48 25.95
CA LEU A 244 23.76 20.66 27.29
C LEU A 244 22.88 21.59 28.12
N SER A 245 22.72 21.29 29.41
CA SER A 245 22.03 22.17 30.33
C SER A 245 22.84 23.46 30.55
N PRO A 246 22.19 24.61 30.88
CA PRO A 246 22.87 25.89 31.08
C PRO A 246 23.94 25.86 32.17
N ASP A 247 23.79 25.03 33.20
CA ASP A 247 24.77 24.81 34.27
C ASP A 247 25.90 23.84 33.90
N GLY A 248 25.79 23.15 32.74
CA GLY A 248 26.78 22.18 32.29
C GLY A 248 26.77 20.84 33.02
N GLU A 249 25.83 20.60 33.94
CA GLU A 249 25.81 19.39 34.76
C GLU A 249 25.08 18.19 34.08
N ARG A 250 24.19 18.48 33.11
CA ARG A 250 23.37 17.48 32.49
C ARG A 250 23.34 17.62 30.96
N LEU A 251 23.16 16.49 30.30
CA LEU A 251 23.03 16.40 28.86
C LEU A 251 21.68 15.75 28.53
N VAL A 252 20.91 16.40 27.69
CA VAL A 252 19.70 15.82 27.09
C VAL A 252 20.05 15.27 25.72
N VAL A 253 19.73 14.00 25.48
CA VAL A 253 19.98 13.33 24.18
C VAL A 253 18.73 12.66 23.68
N THR A 254 18.58 12.62 22.36
CA THR A 254 17.55 11.84 21.70
C THR A 254 18.16 10.60 21.07
N ALA A 255 17.59 9.45 21.36
CA ALA A 255 18.00 8.17 20.77
C ALA A 255 16.78 7.30 20.51
N ARG A 256 16.62 6.82 19.26
CA ARG A 256 15.51 5.95 18.82
C ARG A 256 14.10 6.48 19.12
N GLY A 257 13.92 7.81 19.09
CA GLY A 257 12.62 8.40 19.36
C GLY A 257 12.28 8.56 20.85
N GLU A 258 13.24 8.34 21.73
CA GLU A 258 13.11 8.56 23.16
C GLU A 258 14.11 9.63 23.64
N VAL A 259 13.75 10.42 24.62
CA VAL A 259 14.60 11.47 25.20
C VAL A 259 15.18 11.01 26.54
N PHE A 260 16.49 11.10 26.64
CA PHE A 260 17.25 10.73 27.85
C PHE A 260 17.92 11.96 28.47
N ASN A 261 17.92 11.99 29.79
CA ASN A 261 18.67 12.96 30.57
C ASN A 261 19.85 12.26 31.23
N LEU A 262 21.07 12.61 30.81
CA LEU A 262 22.34 12.04 31.28
C LEU A 262 23.06 13.03 32.18
N PRO A 263 23.70 12.59 33.25
CA PRO A 263 24.66 13.41 33.97
C PRO A 263 25.96 13.53 33.17
N VAL A 264 26.60 14.70 33.15
CA VAL A 264 27.89 14.91 32.46
C VAL A 264 29.01 14.15 33.13
N GLU A 265 29.06 14.10 34.46
CA GLU A 265 30.10 13.36 35.19
C GLU A 265 29.56 12.07 35.82
N LYS A 266 28.89 12.16 36.96
CA LYS A 266 28.39 11.01 37.72
C LYS A 266 26.92 11.11 37.98
N GLY A 267 26.19 10.02 37.88
CA GLY A 267 24.77 9.96 38.17
C GLY A 267 24.02 8.92 37.39
N VAL A 268 22.70 8.97 37.40
CA VAL A 268 21.81 8.04 36.74
C VAL A 268 21.24 8.67 35.50
N THR A 269 21.37 7.96 34.36
CA THR A 269 20.64 8.28 33.13
C THR A 269 19.16 7.96 33.30
N LYS A 270 18.31 8.89 32.92
CA LYS A 270 16.85 8.71 32.97
C LYS A 270 16.24 8.84 31.58
N ASN A 271 15.43 7.85 31.17
CA ASN A 271 14.52 8.03 30.07
C ASN A 271 13.36 8.92 30.54
N ILE A 272 13.14 10.02 29.86
CA ILE A 272 12.16 11.04 30.25
C ILE A 272 10.82 10.80 29.60
N THR A 273 10.79 10.43 28.33
CA THR A 273 9.57 10.34 27.54
C THR A 273 8.83 9.02 27.78
N ARG A 274 9.51 7.89 27.76
CA ARG A 274 8.90 6.55 27.93
C ARG A 274 7.66 6.35 27.05
N SER A 275 7.74 6.80 25.79
CA SER A 275 6.63 6.83 24.84
C SER A 275 6.89 5.89 23.65
N PRO A 276 6.78 4.54 23.85
CA PRO A 276 7.17 3.57 22.81
C PRO A 276 6.36 3.66 21.50
N GLY A 277 5.22 4.37 21.52
CA GLY A 277 4.38 4.61 20.35
C GLY A 277 4.61 5.95 19.65
N ALA A 278 5.54 6.79 20.15
CA ALA A 278 5.85 8.10 19.58
C ALA A 278 7.32 8.19 19.19
N HIS A 279 7.65 9.13 18.33
CA HIS A 279 9.03 9.45 17.95
C HIS A 279 9.37 10.87 18.44
N ASP A 280 9.83 10.95 19.68
CA ASP A 280 10.22 12.22 20.30
C ASP A 280 11.60 12.66 19.78
N ARG A 281 11.74 13.96 19.47
CA ARG A 281 12.96 14.54 18.90
C ARG A 281 13.07 16.03 19.22
N ASP A 282 14.18 16.65 18.86
CA ASP A 282 14.45 18.08 19.01
C ASP A 282 14.36 18.59 20.48
N ALA A 283 14.72 17.74 21.44
CA ALA A 283 14.67 18.06 22.84
C ALA A 283 15.79 19.03 23.24
N GLN A 284 15.43 20.11 23.91
CA GLN A 284 16.39 21.11 24.39
C GLN A 284 16.28 21.33 25.89
N SER A 285 17.42 21.54 26.51
CA SER A 285 17.48 21.97 27.90
C SER A 285 17.43 23.50 27.98
N VAL A 286 16.39 24.04 28.61
CA VAL A 286 16.21 25.52 28.74
C VAL A 286 16.59 26.05 30.09
N SER A 287 16.59 25.20 31.12
CA SER A 287 17.08 25.50 32.46
C SER A 287 17.39 24.20 33.20
N TYR A 288 18.09 24.27 34.32
CA TYR A 288 18.40 23.11 35.16
C TYR A 288 17.15 22.45 35.79
N THR A 289 15.99 23.05 35.68
CA THR A 289 14.73 22.54 36.27
C THR A 289 13.68 22.12 35.25
N HIS A 290 13.80 22.50 33.96
CA HIS A 290 12.76 22.27 32.96
C HIS A 290 13.35 21.82 31.64
N LEU A 291 12.59 20.93 30.96
CA LEU A 291 12.82 20.50 29.57
C LEU A 291 11.65 20.98 28.73
N THR A 292 11.94 21.52 27.56
CA THR A 292 10.91 21.74 26.54
C THR A 292 11.03 20.67 25.49
N LEU A 293 9.91 20.02 25.20
CA LEU A 293 9.75 19.16 24.06
C LEU A 293 8.93 19.93 23.02
N PRO A 294 9.38 20.06 21.77
CA PRO A 294 8.48 20.44 20.69
C PRO A 294 7.34 19.42 20.62
N THR A 295 6.17 19.87 20.26
CA THR A 295 5.00 19.01 20.11
C THR A 295 5.32 17.82 19.23
N SER A 296 5.09 16.61 19.74
CA SER A 296 5.20 15.38 18.96
C SER A 296 4.26 15.46 17.74
N ASP A 297 4.80 15.27 16.56
CA ASP A 297 3.98 14.98 15.41
C ASP A 297 3.40 13.58 15.63
N LEU A 298 2.12 13.52 15.94
CA LEU A 298 1.35 12.27 15.92
C LEU A 298 1.30 11.80 14.45
N VAL A 299 2.02 10.75 14.15
CA VAL A 299 1.97 10.05 12.85
C VAL A 299 0.78 9.09 12.85
#